data_a90d856fca9ffad92f8354652605f636
#
_entry.id   a90d856fca9ffad92f8354652605f636
#
_cell.length_a   1.000
_cell.length_b   1.000
_cell.length_c   1.000
_cell.angle_alpha   90.00
_cell.angle_beta   90.00
_cell.angle_gamma   90.00
#
_symmetry.space_group_name_H-M   'P 1'
#
loop_
_entity.id
_entity.type
_entity.pdbx_description
1 polymer ?
#
loop_
_entity_poly.entity_id
_entity_poly.type
_entity_poly.pdbx_seq_one_letter_code
_entity_poly.pdbx_strand_id
1 'polypeptide(L)'
;MASRRLLAATITYMLARDALAPWRTALGNAELGTEVRGVAAEKRRARALDLLEKVGLKGFEDAYPKALSHGMRQRVALARTFSLGSPILLMDEPFGALDAQTKLQLEDVLLSLWQRERRTVLFITHDLSEAVSMSDRVIVMSSRPGRIIADVPITFGRPRSVRALQKEAHYHELYSQVWSCLEEGLSQ
;
A
#
# COMPACT_ATOMS: atom_id res chain seq x y z
N MET A 1 -5.48 29.93 -0.50
CA MET A 1 -6.37 28.79 -0.85
C MET A 1 -5.83 27.87 -1.94
N ALA A 2 -5.03 28.34 -2.90
CA ALA A 2 -4.43 27.52 -3.97
C ALA A 2 -3.44 26.45 -3.46
N SER A 3 -2.60 26.75 -2.45
CA SER A 3 -1.57 25.83 -1.94
C SER A 3 -2.14 24.56 -1.27
N ARG A 4 -3.28 24.64 -0.57
CA ARG A 4 -3.93 23.46 0.03
C ARG A 4 -4.53 22.52 -1.02
N ARG A 5 -5.04 23.05 -2.14
CA ARG A 5 -5.55 22.24 -3.26
C ARG A 5 -4.42 21.52 -4.02
N LEU A 6 -3.26 22.13 -4.17
CA LEU A 6 -2.08 21.51 -4.78
C LEU A 6 -1.57 20.34 -3.93
N LEU A 7 -1.44 20.50 -2.62
CA LEU A 7 -1.03 19.42 -1.71
C LEU A 7 -2.02 18.23 -1.72
N ALA A 8 -3.31 18.50 -1.71
CA ALA A 8 -4.35 17.47 -1.78
C ALA A 8 -4.36 16.69 -3.12
N ALA A 9 -3.83 17.27 -4.21
CA ALA A 9 -3.67 16.59 -5.49
C ALA A 9 -2.36 15.77 -5.56
N THR A 10 -1.39 16.06 -4.69
CA THR A 10 -0.03 15.49 -4.73
C THR A 10 0.11 14.24 -3.86
N ILE A 11 -0.66 14.13 -2.79
CA ILE A 11 -0.53 13.05 -1.81
C ILE A 11 -1.86 12.30 -1.69
N THR A 12 -1.78 10.98 -1.66
CA THR A 12 -2.89 10.10 -1.29
C THR A 12 -2.50 9.28 -0.07
N TYR A 13 -3.44 9.12 0.86
CA TYR A 13 -3.25 8.37 2.08
C TYR A 13 -4.10 7.09 2.07
N MET A 14 -3.48 5.96 2.40
CA MET A 14 -4.15 4.69 2.64
C MET A 14 -4.10 4.37 4.13
N LEU A 15 -5.27 4.27 4.74
CA LEU A 15 -5.42 3.97 6.16
C LEU A 15 -5.18 2.48 6.43
N ALA A 16 -4.75 2.15 7.65
CA ALA A 16 -4.59 0.78 8.15
C ALA A 16 -5.89 -0.05 8.07
N ARG A 17 -7.04 0.61 8.22
CA ARG A 17 -8.35 0.01 7.97
C ARG A 17 -8.81 0.38 6.56
N ASP A 18 -9.58 -0.53 5.93
CA ASP A 18 -10.11 -0.33 4.57
C ASP A 18 -10.91 0.99 4.42
N ALA A 19 -11.55 1.43 5.50
CA ALA A 19 -12.32 2.68 5.59
C ALA A 19 -13.22 2.92 4.36
N LEU A 20 -13.88 1.86 3.88
CA LEU A 20 -14.81 1.96 2.75
C LEU A 20 -16.10 2.62 3.19
N ALA A 21 -16.70 3.41 2.31
CA ALA A 21 -18.03 3.93 2.48
C ALA A 21 -19.06 2.77 2.40
N PRO A 22 -19.75 2.41 3.50
CA PRO A 22 -20.59 1.20 3.54
C PRO A 22 -21.83 1.28 2.63
N TRP A 23 -22.23 2.50 2.25
CA TRP A 23 -23.35 2.77 1.33
C TRP A 23 -22.93 2.83 -0.14
N ARG A 24 -21.66 2.60 -0.48
CA ARG A 24 -21.15 2.54 -1.84
C ARG A 24 -20.71 1.13 -2.20
N THR A 25 -20.87 0.75 -3.44
CA THR A 25 -20.33 -0.50 -3.99
C THR A 25 -18.80 -0.46 -4.05
N ALA A 26 -18.15 -1.57 -4.40
CA ALA A 26 -16.72 -1.62 -4.63
C ALA A 26 -16.27 -0.59 -5.69
N LEU A 27 -17.00 -0.52 -6.80
CA LEU A 27 -16.76 0.47 -7.85
C LEU A 27 -16.94 1.90 -7.33
N GLY A 28 -18.06 2.18 -6.64
CA GLY A 28 -18.33 3.49 -6.07
C GLY A 28 -17.28 3.93 -5.04
N ASN A 29 -16.70 3.00 -4.28
CA ASN A 29 -15.58 3.28 -3.39
C ASN A 29 -14.29 3.56 -4.17
N ALA A 30 -13.99 2.80 -5.23
CA ALA A 30 -12.81 3.01 -6.05
C ALA A 30 -12.86 4.36 -6.81
N GLU A 31 -14.06 4.82 -7.21
CA GLU A 31 -14.27 6.11 -7.86
C GLU A 31 -14.22 7.32 -6.93
N LEU A 32 -14.45 7.13 -5.62
CA LEU A 32 -14.74 8.19 -4.65
C LEU A 32 -13.73 9.35 -4.71
N GLY A 33 -12.45 9.06 -4.70
CA GLY A 33 -11.42 10.10 -4.68
C GLY A 33 -11.37 10.92 -5.98
N THR A 34 -11.56 10.28 -7.12
CA THR A 34 -11.60 10.93 -8.43
C THR A 34 -12.89 11.71 -8.66
N GLU A 35 -14.00 11.24 -8.08
CA GLU A 35 -15.28 11.96 -8.05
C GLU A 35 -15.15 13.29 -7.29
N VAL A 36 -14.58 13.27 -6.08
CA VAL A 36 -14.34 14.46 -5.27
C VAL A 36 -13.42 15.46 -5.99
N ARG A 37 -12.50 14.97 -6.82
CA ARG A 37 -11.63 15.82 -7.66
C ARG A 37 -12.30 16.34 -8.94
N GLY A 38 -13.56 16.02 -9.17
CA GLY A 38 -14.32 16.48 -10.34
C GLY A 38 -13.91 15.82 -11.67
N VAL A 39 -13.31 14.63 -11.61
CA VAL A 39 -12.99 13.85 -12.82
C VAL A 39 -14.29 13.40 -13.49
N ALA A 40 -14.39 13.55 -14.82
CA ALA A 40 -15.57 13.15 -15.59
C ALA A 40 -15.96 11.68 -15.33
N ALA A 41 -17.27 11.42 -15.22
CA ALA A 41 -17.81 10.13 -14.79
C ALA A 41 -17.30 8.94 -15.60
N GLU A 42 -17.24 9.10 -16.91
CA GLU A 42 -16.76 8.05 -17.83
C GLU A 42 -15.29 7.69 -17.55
N LYS A 43 -14.42 8.69 -17.41
CA LYS A 43 -12.98 8.49 -17.14
C LYS A 43 -12.73 7.85 -15.78
N ARG A 44 -13.44 8.32 -14.72
CA ARG A 44 -13.27 7.75 -13.38
C ARG A 44 -13.76 6.30 -13.32
N ARG A 45 -14.91 6.00 -13.97
CA ARG A 45 -15.46 4.65 -14.04
C ARG A 45 -14.52 3.69 -14.76
N ALA A 46 -14.03 4.07 -15.94
CA ALA A 46 -13.09 3.24 -16.71
C ALA A 46 -11.83 2.93 -15.91
N ARG A 47 -11.24 3.95 -15.23
CA ARG A 47 -10.06 3.76 -14.38
C ARG A 47 -10.34 2.88 -13.16
N ALA A 48 -11.47 3.06 -12.51
CA ALA A 48 -11.84 2.27 -11.34
C ALA A 48 -12.07 0.80 -11.70
N LEU A 49 -12.73 0.52 -12.82
CA LEU A 49 -12.92 -0.85 -13.35
C LEU A 49 -11.59 -1.53 -13.67
N ASP A 50 -10.68 -0.85 -14.38
CA ASP A 50 -9.34 -1.33 -14.69
C ASP A 50 -8.55 -1.67 -13.41
N LEU A 51 -8.63 -0.83 -12.37
CA LEU A 51 -7.96 -1.07 -11.10
C LEU A 51 -8.60 -2.22 -10.31
N LEU A 52 -9.94 -2.33 -10.28
CA LEU A 52 -10.63 -3.45 -9.65
C LEU A 52 -10.26 -4.78 -10.30
N GLU A 53 -10.18 -4.83 -11.63
CA GLU A 53 -9.70 -6.03 -12.33
C GLU A 53 -8.24 -6.36 -11.97
N LYS A 54 -7.34 -5.36 -11.92
CA LYS A 54 -5.93 -5.54 -11.55
C LYS A 54 -5.73 -6.05 -10.12
N VAL A 55 -6.61 -5.66 -9.19
CA VAL A 55 -6.58 -6.19 -7.82
C VAL A 55 -7.35 -7.51 -7.67
N GLY A 56 -7.84 -8.10 -8.76
CA GLY A 56 -8.54 -9.39 -8.76
C GLY A 56 -9.96 -9.34 -8.22
N LEU A 57 -10.66 -8.21 -8.44
CA LEU A 57 -12.07 -8.01 -8.04
C LEU A 57 -13.03 -7.90 -9.23
N LYS A 58 -12.64 -8.43 -10.39
CA LYS A 58 -13.55 -8.54 -11.53
C LYS A 58 -14.78 -9.39 -11.17
N GLY A 59 -15.97 -8.85 -11.43
CA GLY A 59 -17.26 -9.47 -11.08
C GLY A 59 -17.78 -9.09 -9.69
N PHE A 60 -17.04 -8.26 -8.93
CA PHE A 60 -17.45 -7.75 -7.60
C PHE A 60 -17.67 -6.24 -7.59
N GLU A 61 -17.76 -5.61 -8.75
CA GLU A 61 -17.86 -4.15 -8.90
C GLU A 61 -19.08 -3.57 -8.18
N ASP A 62 -20.20 -4.29 -8.22
CA ASP A 62 -21.48 -3.86 -7.62
C ASP A 62 -21.68 -4.39 -6.18
N ALA A 63 -20.70 -5.13 -5.65
CA ALA A 63 -20.77 -5.65 -4.29
C ALA A 63 -20.57 -4.52 -3.27
N TYR A 64 -21.40 -4.50 -2.23
CA TYR A 64 -21.24 -3.60 -1.09
C TYR A 64 -20.20 -4.16 -0.10
N PRO A 65 -19.54 -3.30 0.72
CA PRO A 65 -18.50 -3.73 1.67
C PRO A 65 -18.92 -4.88 2.59
N LYS A 66 -20.19 -4.94 3.00
CA LYS A 66 -20.76 -6.01 3.83
C LYS A 66 -20.75 -7.40 3.16
N ALA A 67 -20.74 -7.44 1.84
CA ALA A 67 -20.73 -8.68 1.05
C ALA A 67 -19.29 -9.11 0.67
N LEU A 68 -18.28 -8.31 1.01
CA LEU A 68 -16.88 -8.56 0.70
C LEU A 68 -16.14 -9.13 1.92
N SER A 69 -15.22 -10.06 1.69
CA SER A 69 -14.26 -10.48 2.72
C SER A 69 -13.34 -9.33 3.12
N HIS A 70 -12.63 -9.46 4.25
CA HIS A 70 -11.69 -8.42 4.69
C HIS A 70 -10.60 -8.16 3.64
N GLY A 71 -9.98 -9.20 3.09
CA GLY A 71 -8.99 -9.07 2.01
C GLY A 71 -9.54 -8.42 0.74
N MET A 72 -10.80 -8.72 0.38
CA MET A 72 -11.47 -8.06 -0.76
C MET A 72 -11.69 -6.57 -0.49
N ARG A 73 -12.10 -6.18 0.72
CA ARG A 73 -12.23 -4.77 1.10
C ARG A 73 -10.89 -4.03 1.03
N GLN A 74 -9.78 -4.66 1.48
CA GLN A 74 -8.45 -4.06 1.33
C GLN A 74 -8.04 -3.89 -0.14
N ARG A 75 -8.39 -4.83 -1.02
CA ARG A 75 -8.18 -4.68 -2.47
C ARG A 75 -8.97 -3.51 -3.05
N VAL A 76 -10.20 -3.28 -2.61
CA VAL A 76 -10.98 -2.08 -2.99
C VAL A 76 -10.30 -0.81 -2.47
N ALA A 77 -9.78 -0.80 -1.24
CA ALA A 77 -9.04 0.34 -0.68
C ALA A 77 -7.76 0.64 -1.47
N LEU A 78 -7.02 -0.40 -1.91
CA LEU A 78 -5.89 -0.24 -2.83
C LEU A 78 -6.34 0.38 -4.16
N ALA A 79 -7.37 -0.16 -4.80
CA ALA A 79 -7.90 0.38 -6.06
C ALA A 79 -8.30 1.85 -5.91
N ARG A 80 -8.99 2.23 -4.81
CA ARG A 80 -9.35 3.62 -4.48
C ARG A 80 -8.11 4.51 -4.35
N THR A 81 -7.07 4.03 -3.66
CA THR A 81 -5.82 4.76 -3.43
C THR A 81 -5.09 5.02 -4.77
N PHE A 82 -5.00 4.00 -5.62
CA PHE A 82 -4.35 4.11 -6.91
C PHE A 82 -5.19 4.89 -7.94
N SER A 83 -6.51 4.93 -7.82
CA SER A 83 -7.39 5.66 -8.75
C SER A 83 -7.08 7.16 -8.81
N LEU A 84 -6.64 7.73 -7.69
CA LEU A 84 -6.34 9.16 -7.57
C LEU A 84 -5.16 9.65 -8.42
N GLY A 85 -4.27 8.77 -8.85
CA GLY A 85 -3.14 9.16 -9.69
C GLY A 85 -2.11 10.07 -9.01
N SER A 86 -2.10 10.15 -7.67
CA SER A 86 -1.18 11.02 -6.92
C SER A 86 0.26 10.51 -7.01
N PRO A 87 1.26 11.38 -7.19
CA PRO A 87 2.66 10.98 -7.28
C PRO A 87 3.24 10.43 -5.98
N ILE A 88 2.64 10.76 -4.83
CA ILE A 88 3.07 10.30 -3.50
C ILE A 88 1.92 9.53 -2.84
N LEU A 89 2.23 8.34 -2.35
CA LEU A 89 1.34 7.50 -1.57
C LEU A 89 1.88 7.35 -0.15
N LEU A 90 1.06 7.64 0.84
CA LEU A 90 1.33 7.36 2.24
C LEU A 90 0.50 6.14 2.64
N MET A 91 1.14 5.11 3.14
CA MET A 91 0.50 3.86 3.57
C MET A 91 0.90 3.57 5.01
N ASP A 92 -0.09 3.48 5.89
CA ASP A 92 0.11 3.29 7.32
C ASP A 92 -0.46 1.92 7.72
N GLU A 93 0.43 0.95 7.94
CA GLU A 93 0.12 -0.44 8.26
C GLU A 93 -0.99 -1.07 7.39
N PRO A 94 -0.91 -0.99 6.05
CA PRO A 94 -2.03 -1.35 5.18
C PRO A 94 -2.40 -2.83 5.22
N PHE A 95 -1.54 -3.69 5.80
CA PHE A 95 -1.73 -5.15 5.84
C PHE A 95 -1.79 -5.72 7.26
N GLY A 96 -1.70 -4.87 8.31
CA GLY A 96 -1.55 -5.31 9.70
C GLY A 96 -2.69 -6.19 10.25
N ALA A 97 -3.88 -6.12 9.67
CA ALA A 97 -5.06 -6.88 10.13
C ALA A 97 -5.37 -8.12 9.27
N LEU A 98 -4.45 -8.55 8.41
CA LEU A 98 -4.66 -9.66 7.47
C LEU A 98 -4.00 -10.95 7.95
N ASP A 99 -4.60 -12.09 7.58
CA ASP A 99 -3.92 -13.38 7.69
C ASP A 99 -2.71 -13.46 6.74
N ALA A 100 -1.74 -14.30 7.05
CA ALA A 100 -0.48 -14.39 6.33
C ALA A 100 -0.64 -14.68 4.82
N GLN A 101 -1.60 -15.51 4.43
CA GLN A 101 -1.80 -15.86 3.03
C GLN A 101 -2.40 -14.69 2.24
N THR A 102 -3.42 -14.04 2.78
CA THR A 102 -4.06 -12.85 2.18
C THR A 102 -3.07 -11.70 2.12
N LYS A 103 -2.24 -11.52 3.13
CA LYS A 103 -1.17 -10.52 3.20
C LYS A 103 -0.20 -10.67 2.04
N LEU A 104 0.42 -11.85 1.87
CA LEU A 104 1.35 -12.12 0.76
C LEU A 104 0.73 -11.86 -0.62
N GLN A 105 -0.56 -12.17 -0.80
CA GLN A 105 -1.25 -11.88 -2.06
C GLN A 105 -1.40 -10.38 -2.30
N LEU A 106 -1.70 -9.60 -1.24
CA LEU A 106 -1.87 -8.15 -1.36
C LEU A 106 -0.55 -7.41 -1.54
N GLU A 107 0.52 -7.88 -0.94
CA GLU A 107 1.88 -7.39 -1.17
C GLU A 107 2.28 -7.53 -2.64
N ASP A 108 2.07 -8.72 -3.25
CA ASP A 108 2.33 -8.96 -4.67
C ASP A 108 1.44 -8.07 -5.57
N VAL A 109 0.16 -7.87 -5.19
CA VAL A 109 -0.75 -6.96 -5.89
C VAL A 109 -0.25 -5.51 -5.83
N LEU A 110 0.14 -5.04 -4.63
CA LEU A 110 0.68 -3.68 -4.46
C LEU A 110 1.95 -3.47 -5.28
N LEU A 111 2.89 -4.42 -5.25
CA LEU A 111 4.11 -4.37 -6.05
C LEU A 111 3.79 -4.32 -7.56
N SER A 112 2.83 -5.12 -8.02
CA SER A 112 2.39 -5.13 -9.42
C SER A 112 1.80 -3.77 -9.85
N LEU A 113 0.97 -3.16 -9.03
CA LEU A 113 0.40 -1.84 -9.28
C LEU A 113 1.49 -0.77 -9.31
N TRP A 114 2.40 -0.81 -8.33
CA TRP A 114 3.50 0.14 -8.23
C TRP A 114 4.44 0.07 -9.44
N GLN A 115 4.79 -1.13 -9.90
CA GLN A 115 5.67 -1.32 -11.06
C GLN A 115 5.14 -0.66 -12.34
N ARG A 116 3.82 -0.61 -12.50
CA ARG A 116 3.16 0.00 -13.65
C ARG A 116 3.13 1.52 -13.59
N GLU A 117 2.95 2.07 -12.39
CA GLU A 117 2.70 3.50 -12.21
C GLU A 117 3.89 4.26 -11.58
N ARG A 118 4.86 3.57 -11.01
CA ARG A 118 6.11 4.09 -10.41
C ARG A 118 5.92 5.39 -9.64
N ARG A 119 5.32 5.29 -8.46
CA ARG A 119 5.07 6.41 -7.55
C ARG A 119 6.03 6.36 -6.37
N THR A 120 6.25 7.50 -5.72
CA THR A 120 6.91 7.51 -4.41
C THR A 120 5.94 6.97 -3.37
N VAL A 121 6.35 5.96 -2.62
CA VAL A 121 5.55 5.37 -1.55
C VAL A 121 6.31 5.54 -0.24
N LEU A 122 5.68 6.17 0.75
CA LEU A 122 6.09 6.09 2.14
C LEU A 122 5.20 5.04 2.81
N PHE A 123 5.82 3.93 3.18
CA PHE A 123 5.16 2.76 3.73
C PHE A 123 5.57 2.60 5.20
N ILE A 124 4.61 2.68 6.11
CA ILE A 124 4.81 2.49 7.54
C ILE A 124 4.35 1.08 7.89
N THR A 125 5.21 0.32 8.53
CA THR A 125 4.92 -1.03 9.01
C THR A 125 5.78 -1.37 10.24
N HIS A 126 5.28 -2.24 11.08
CA HIS A 126 6.05 -2.89 12.14
C HIS A 126 6.52 -4.29 11.73
N ASP A 127 6.18 -4.74 10.53
CA ASP A 127 6.58 -6.04 9.99
C ASP A 127 7.85 -5.90 9.14
N LEU A 128 8.93 -6.53 9.61
CA LEU A 128 10.21 -6.48 8.93
C LEU A 128 10.18 -7.17 7.56
N SER A 129 9.36 -8.21 7.41
CA SER A 129 9.22 -8.90 6.12
C SER A 129 8.65 -7.97 5.06
N GLU A 130 7.62 -7.18 5.40
CA GLU A 130 7.09 -6.13 4.53
C GLU A 130 8.16 -5.09 4.20
N ALA A 131 8.83 -4.57 5.24
CA ALA A 131 9.85 -3.53 5.08
C ALA A 131 10.95 -3.97 4.11
N VAL A 132 11.50 -5.16 4.28
CA VAL A 132 12.59 -5.69 3.45
C VAL A 132 12.12 -6.08 2.05
N SER A 133 10.96 -6.74 1.92
CA SER A 133 10.50 -7.24 0.62
C SER A 133 10.03 -6.13 -0.32
N MET A 134 9.40 -5.08 0.21
CA MET A 134 8.65 -4.12 -0.60
C MET A 134 9.38 -2.81 -0.86
N SER A 135 10.26 -2.37 0.04
CA SER A 135 10.91 -1.06 -0.06
C SER A 135 12.24 -1.09 -0.80
N ASP A 136 12.68 0.07 -1.25
CA ASP A 136 14.04 0.29 -1.79
C ASP A 136 14.98 0.82 -0.70
N ARG A 137 14.40 1.25 0.44
CA ARG A 137 15.10 1.84 1.57
C ARG A 137 14.27 1.68 2.84
N VAL A 138 14.87 1.21 3.91
CA VAL A 138 14.22 1.03 5.21
C VAL A 138 14.79 2.03 6.20
N ILE A 139 13.93 2.86 6.75
CA ILE A 139 14.26 3.79 7.85
C ILE A 139 13.80 3.15 9.16
N VAL A 140 14.73 2.85 10.03
CA VAL A 140 14.44 2.30 11.36
C VAL A 140 14.34 3.44 12.36
N MET A 141 13.32 3.42 13.20
CA MET A 141 13.07 4.44 14.23
C MET A 141 13.14 3.84 15.62
N SER A 142 13.67 4.62 16.59
CA SER A 142 13.68 4.25 18.00
C SER A 142 12.30 4.30 18.63
N SER A 143 12.19 3.76 19.84
CA SER A 143 11.09 4.02 20.76
C SER A 143 10.98 5.54 21.10
N ARG A 144 10.03 5.91 21.95
CA ARG A 144 9.82 7.32 22.34
C ARG A 144 10.99 7.89 23.13
N PRO A 145 11.47 9.12 22.78
CA PRO A 145 11.08 9.94 21.62
C PRO A 145 11.63 9.35 20.32
N GLY A 146 10.77 9.24 19.27
CA GLY A 146 11.13 8.65 17.98
C GLY A 146 12.26 9.41 17.29
N ARG A 147 13.35 8.69 17.00
CA ARG A 147 14.51 9.18 16.24
C ARG A 147 14.86 8.19 15.15
N ILE A 148 15.39 8.66 14.04
CA ILE A 148 15.96 7.78 13.02
C ILE A 148 17.26 7.21 13.59
N ILE A 149 17.35 5.88 13.64
CA ILE A 149 18.51 5.16 14.18
C ILE A 149 19.27 4.43 13.08
N ALA A 150 18.60 4.06 11.98
CA ALA A 150 19.27 3.47 10.84
C ALA A 150 18.56 3.83 9.53
N ASP A 151 19.30 3.77 8.43
CA ASP A 151 18.89 3.98 7.06
C ASP A 151 19.53 2.89 6.21
N VAL A 152 18.76 1.84 5.91
CA VAL A 152 19.26 0.61 5.28
C VAL A 152 18.79 0.57 3.83
N PRO A 153 19.71 0.62 2.85
CA PRO A 153 19.37 0.42 1.45
C PRO A 153 18.99 -1.04 1.19
N ILE A 154 17.90 -1.26 0.45
CA ILE A 154 17.45 -2.59 0.04
C ILE A 154 17.80 -2.79 -1.43
N THR A 155 18.74 -3.69 -1.67
CA THR A 155 19.45 -3.82 -2.96
C THR A 155 18.83 -4.83 -3.93
N PHE A 156 17.63 -5.33 -3.66
CA PHE A 156 16.95 -6.22 -4.60
C PHE A 156 16.57 -5.51 -5.89
N GLY A 157 16.74 -6.23 -7.01
CA GLY A 157 16.26 -5.78 -8.31
C GLY A 157 14.73 -5.70 -8.39
N ARG A 158 14.25 -5.14 -9.49
CA ARG A 158 12.82 -5.13 -9.81
C ARG A 158 12.61 -5.72 -11.21
N PRO A 159 11.53 -6.44 -11.53
CA PRO A 159 10.36 -6.71 -10.67
C PRO A 159 10.67 -7.64 -9.49
N ARG A 160 9.89 -7.53 -8.41
CA ARG A 160 10.01 -8.35 -7.21
C ARG A 160 8.77 -9.21 -7.01
N SER A 161 8.96 -10.42 -6.49
CA SER A 161 7.93 -11.26 -5.88
C SER A 161 8.33 -11.50 -4.43
N VAL A 162 7.47 -11.17 -3.48
CA VAL A 162 7.73 -11.33 -2.06
C VAL A 162 8.08 -12.79 -1.74
N ARG A 163 7.31 -13.72 -2.29
CA ARG A 163 7.53 -15.17 -2.07
C ARG A 163 8.85 -15.68 -2.64
N ALA A 164 9.34 -15.09 -3.72
CA ALA A 164 10.63 -15.48 -4.30
C ALA A 164 11.78 -14.95 -3.44
N LEU A 165 11.72 -13.67 -3.06
CA LEU A 165 12.73 -13.02 -2.23
C LEU A 165 12.95 -13.75 -0.89
N GLN A 166 11.88 -14.17 -0.22
CA GLN A 166 11.96 -14.86 1.07
C GLN A 166 12.72 -16.20 1.04
N LYS A 167 13.04 -16.72 -0.16
CA LYS A 167 13.85 -17.94 -0.34
C LYS A 167 15.33 -17.65 -0.59
N GLU A 168 15.69 -16.40 -0.80
CA GLU A 168 17.05 -15.97 -1.12
C GLU A 168 17.89 -15.75 0.14
N ALA A 169 19.16 -16.19 0.13
CA ALA A 169 20.08 -15.95 1.26
C ALA A 169 20.24 -14.46 1.55
N HIS A 170 20.35 -13.64 0.51
CA HIS A 170 20.50 -12.19 0.64
C HIS A 170 19.28 -11.51 1.32
N TYR A 171 18.07 -12.07 1.18
CA TYR A 171 16.90 -11.60 1.92
C TYR A 171 17.11 -11.77 3.43
N HIS A 172 17.60 -12.92 3.87
CA HIS A 172 17.84 -13.22 5.28
C HIS A 172 18.96 -12.37 5.87
N GLU A 173 19.98 -12.03 5.08
CA GLU A 173 21.04 -11.09 5.48
C GLU A 173 20.48 -9.71 5.75
N LEU A 174 19.71 -9.14 4.81
CA LEU A 174 19.08 -7.82 4.97
C LEU A 174 18.04 -7.81 6.10
N TYR A 175 17.24 -8.87 6.21
CA TYR A 175 16.30 -9.03 7.32
C TYR A 175 17.01 -8.98 8.67
N SER A 176 18.11 -9.76 8.83
CA SER A 176 18.91 -9.77 10.05
C SER A 176 19.56 -8.42 10.33
N GLN A 177 20.03 -7.72 9.30
CA GLN A 177 20.60 -6.39 9.44
C GLN A 177 19.57 -5.39 9.98
N VAL A 178 18.36 -5.35 9.39
CA VAL A 178 17.29 -4.44 9.83
C VAL A 178 16.82 -4.81 11.24
N TRP A 179 16.73 -6.12 11.55
CA TRP A 179 16.39 -6.61 12.89
C TRP A 179 17.39 -6.13 13.94
N SER A 180 18.71 -6.29 13.70
CA SER A 180 19.74 -5.83 14.63
C SER A 180 19.65 -4.33 14.91
N CYS A 181 19.43 -3.51 13.86
CA CYS A 181 19.22 -2.07 14.05
C CYS A 181 17.99 -1.77 14.94
N LEU A 182 16.91 -2.55 14.78
CA LEU A 182 15.70 -2.38 15.59
C LEU A 182 15.94 -2.75 17.06
N GLU A 183 16.64 -3.85 17.33
CA GLU A 183 17.00 -4.28 18.69
C GLU A 183 17.86 -3.25 19.42
N GLU A 184 18.86 -2.69 18.75
CA GLU A 184 19.69 -1.60 19.28
C GLU A 184 18.85 -0.37 19.64
N GLY A 185 17.85 -0.03 18.81
CA GLY A 185 16.96 1.10 19.06
C GLY A 185 15.92 0.91 20.15
N LEU A 186 15.61 -0.35 20.50
CA LEU A 186 14.71 -0.68 21.61
C LEU A 186 15.45 -0.69 22.96
N SER A 187 16.77 -0.82 22.95
CA SER A 187 17.62 -0.93 24.13
C SER A 187 18.11 0.43 24.66
N GLN A 188 17.79 1.53 23.97
CA GLN A 188 18.09 2.91 24.34
C GLN A 188 16.85 3.62 24.90
#